data_df11e08b31570c93cae85595deb95bac
#
_entry.id   df11e08b31570c93cae85595deb95bac
#
_cell.length_a   1.000
_cell.length_b   1.000
_cell.length_c   1.000
_cell.angle_alpha   90.00
_cell.angle_beta   90.00
_cell.angle_gamma   90.00
#
_symmetry.space_group_name_H-M   'P 1'
#
loop_
_entity.id
_entity.type
_entity.pdbx_description
1 polymer ?
#
loop_
_entity_poly.entity_id
_entity_poly.type
_entity_poly.pdbx_seq_one_letter_code
_entity_poly.pdbx_strand_id
1 'polypeptide(L)'
;MKTDLTRYVYQKMIEDAQSYQWRIIYDSHKRALEVYFVISLESDSKHFVQDINGQVNRNNLIQLEEIICIYDEMENRIVPSNYLYAVPFNREEGIEEGLVDALLKQLNIVIAGAASQIRNFLLDANENEFELQWNEVNFKNTIETLKDTGNYARNRLTFEEQDKQSLVEQFKEDTYDGVERI
;
A
#
# COMPACT_ATOMS: atom_id res chain seq x y z
N MET A 1 8.44 18.85 17.13
CA MET A 1 8.54 17.42 17.38
C MET A 1 8.18 16.73 16.07
N LYS A 2 9.07 15.95 15.48
CA LYS A 2 8.75 15.22 14.24
C LYS A 2 7.87 14.02 14.64
N THR A 3 6.76 13.84 13.93
CA THR A 3 5.87 12.70 14.15
C THR A 3 6.47 11.46 13.47
N ASP A 4 6.35 10.30 14.07
CA ASP A 4 6.82 9.04 13.48
C ASP A 4 5.97 8.67 12.27
N LEU A 5 6.64 8.45 11.13
CA LEU A 5 6.02 8.11 9.86
C LEU A 5 5.26 6.78 9.93
N THR A 6 5.85 5.75 10.56
CA THR A 6 5.23 4.42 10.65
C THR A 6 3.92 4.49 11.43
N ARG A 7 3.94 5.19 12.56
CA ARG A 7 2.76 5.39 13.40
C ARG A 7 1.68 6.18 12.68
N TYR A 8 2.07 7.22 11.96
CA TYR A 8 1.14 8.04 11.20
C TYR A 8 0.41 7.23 10.12
N VAL A 9 1.17 6.50 9.30
CA VAL A 9 0.59 5.64 8.25
C VAL A 9 -0.31 4.56 8.86
N TYR A 10 0.11 3.94 9.95
CA TYR A 10 -0.70 2.93 10.66
C TYR A 10 -2.05 3.49 11.12
N GLN A 11 -2.06 4.66 11.75
CA GLN A 11 -3.30 5.31 12.20
C GLN A 11 -4.23 5.61 11.03
N LYS A 12 -3.71 6.17 9.94
CA LYS A 12 -4.48 6.46 8.74
C LYS A 12 -5.05 5.18 8.09
N MET A 13 -4.28 4.10 8.05
CA MET A 13 -4.76 2.83 7.53
C MET A 13 -5.89 2.24 8.38
N ILE A 14 -5.84 2.35 9.71
CA ILE A 14 -6.95 1.94 10.58
C ILE A 14 -8.22 2.74 10.28
N GLU A 15 -8.10 4.05 10.06
CA GLU A 15 -9.23 4.94 9.83
C GLU A 15 -9.86 4.72 8.44
N ASP A 16 -9.05 4.57 7.40
CA ASP A 16 -9.48 4.70 6.00
C ASP A 16 -9.51 3.37 5.23
N ALA A 17 -8.82 2.32 5.72
CA ALA A 17 -8.61 1.05 4.99
C ALA A 17 -9.37 -0.13 5.61
N GLN A 18 -10.64 0.05 5.94
CA GLN A 18 -11.46 -0.99 6.59
C GLN A 18 -12.02 -2.05 5.63
N SER A 19 -11.97 -1.80 4.33
CA SER A 19 -12.61 -2.66 3.32
C SER A 19 -11.71 -3.73 2.72
N TYR A 20 -10.44 -3.77 3.08
CA TYR A 20 -9.45 -4.73 2.56
C TYR A 20 -8.41 -5.09 3.61
N GLN A 21 -7.71 -6.19 3.39
CA GLN A 21 -6.64 -6.64 4.27
C GLN A 21 -5.34 -5.88 3.96
N TRP A 22 -4.63 -5.49 4.99
CA TRP A 22 -3.34 -4.82 4.87
C TRP A 22 -2.41 -5.13 6.03
N ARG A 23 -1.13 -4.91 5.83
CA ARG A 23 -0.10 -4.94 6.87
C ARG A 23 0.99 -3.92 6.54
N ILE A 24 1.64 -3.43 7.57
CA ILE A 24 2.74 -2.48 7.46
C ILE A 24 4.00 -3.13 8.00
N ILE A 25 5.10 -3.03 7.25
CA ILE A 25 6.41 -3.53 7.64
C ILE A 25 7.41 -2.39 7.50
N TYR A 26 8.12 -2.08 8.57
CA TYR A 26 9.31 -1.25 8.49
C TYR A 26 10.54 -2.15 8.34
N ASP A 27 11.22 -2.04 7.21
CA ASP A 27 12.49 -2.72 6.96
C ASP A 27 13.65 -1.78 7.29
N SER A 28 14.31 -2.03 8.42
CA SER A 28 15.43 -1.20 8.89
C SER A 28 16.67 -1.32 8.00
N HIS A 29 16.85 -2.44 7.31
CA HIS A 29 17.97 -2.64 6.39
C HIS A 29 17.80 -1.84 5.10
N LYS A 30 16.57 -1.78 4.61
CA LYS A 30 16.21 -0.99 3.42
C LYS A 30 15.83 0.45 3.76
N ARG A 31 15.69 0.78 5.06
CA ARG A 31 15.14 2.09 5.52
C ARG A 31 13.85 2.45 4.80
N ALA A 32 12.94 1.51 4.76
CA ALA A 32 11.71 1.59 4.01
C ALA A 32 10.51 1.16 4.84
N LEU A 33 9.40 1.86 4.64
CA LEU A 33 8.09 1.49 5.13
C LEU A 33 7.31 0.88 3.97
N GLU A 34 7.00 -0.40 4.08
CA GLU A 34 6.23 -1.16 3.09
C GLU A 34 4.81 -1.36 3.59
N VAL A 35 3.84 -0.97 2.79
CA VAL A 35 2.41 -1.20 3.04
C VAL A 35 1.92 -2.25 2.06
N TYR A 36 1.69 -3.45 2.57
CA TYR A 36 1.12 -4.58 1.84
C TYR A 36 -0.40 -4.49 1.91
N PHE A 37 -1.06 -4.81 0.82
CA PHE A 37 -2.52 -4.90 0.78
C PHE A 37 -2.98 -6.02 -0.15
N VAL A 38 -4.14 -6.59 0.16
CA VAL A 38 -4.71 -7.72 -0.56
C VAL A 38 -6.02 -7.31 -1.18
N ILE A 39 -6.12 -7.46 -2.49
CA ILE A 39 -7.35 -7.31 -3.24
C ILE A 39 -7.94 -8.70 -3.43
N SER A 40 -9.19 -8.90 -2.99
CA SER A 40 -9.89 -10.17 -3.13
C SER A 40 -11.11 -9.98 -4.02
N LEU A 41 -11.26 -10.87 -5.00
CA LEU A 41 -12.40 -10.89 -5.91
C LEU A 41 -12.98 -12.29 -5.98
N GLU A 42 -14.28 -12.41 -5.70
CA GLU A 42 -15.02 -13.63 -6.02
C GLU A 42 -15.31 -13.68 -7.53
N SER A 43 -14.96 -14.78 -8.14
CA SER A 43 -15.20 -15.01 -9.57
C SER A 43 -16.19 -16.17 -9.74
N ASP A 44 -17.31 -15.90 -10.38
CA ASP A 44 -18.28 -16.94 -10.78
C ASP A 44 -17.76 -17.81 -11.93
N SER A 45 -16.64 -17.44 -12.49
CA SER A 45 -16.08 -18.07 -13.67
C SER A 45 -15.16 -19.22 -13.31
N LYS A 46 -15.15 -20.21 -14.18
CA LYS A 46 -14.17 -21.30 -14.18
C LYS A 46 -12.77 -20.85 -14.60
N HIS A 47 -12.43 -19.58 -14.39
CA HIS A 47 -11.12 -19.04 -14.75
C HIS A 47 -10.10 -19.46 -13.70
N PHE A 48 -9.06 -20.09 -14.15
CA PHE A 48 -7.87 -20.40 -13.37
C PHE A 48 -6.87 -19.25 -13.58
N VAL A 49 -6.60 -18.51 -12.52
CA VAL A 49 -5.55 -17.50 -12.50
C VAL A 49 -4.37 -18.07 -11.74
N GLN A 50 -3.20 -17.94 -12.29
CA GLN A 50 -1.95 -18.39 -11.71
C GLN A 50 -1.11 -17.16 -11.35
N ASP A 51 -0.54 -17.16 -10.15
CA ASP A 51 0.41 -16.14 -9.76
C ASP A 51 1.79 -16.37 -10.37
N ILE A 52 2.71 -15.43 -10.16
CA ILE A 52 4.10 -15.52 -10.67
C ILE A 52 4.86 -16.72 -10.10
N ASN A 53 4.40 -17.31 -9.00
CA ASN A 53 5.00 -18.49 -8.37
C ASN A 53 4.32 -19.81 -8.80
N GLY A 54 3.36 -19.73 -9.71
CA GLY A 54 2.63 -20.89 -10.20
C GLY A 54 1.50 -21.37 -9.30
N GLN A 55 1.09 -20.59 -8.30
CA GLN A 55 -0.06 -20.94 -7.46
C GLN A 55 -1.36 -20.54 -8.14
N VAL A 56 -2.30 -21.48 -8.16
CA VAL A 56 -3.62 -21.28 -8.77
C VAL A 56 -4.61 -20.84 -7.69
N ASN A 57 -5.49 -19.91 -8.05
CA ASN A 57 -6.59 -19.48 -7.19
C ASN A 57 -7.47 -20.67 -6.76
N ARG A 58 -7.94 -20.64 -5.51
CA ARG A 58 -8.80 -21.68 -4.94
C ARG A 58 -10.23 -21.13 -4.75
N ASN A 59 -11.22 -22.01 -4.87
CA ASN A 59 -12.62 -21.72 -4.51
C ASN A 59 -13.21 -20.48 -5.19
N ASN A 60 -12.91 -20.22 -6.45
CA ASN A 60 -13.36 -19.04 -7.19
C ASN A 60 -12.93 -17.69 -6.56
N LEU A 61 -11.97 -17.69 -5.65
CA LEU A 61 -11.41 -16.49 -5.03
C LEU A 61 -10.08 -16.13 -5.71
N ILE A 62 -10.05 -14.97 -6.32
CA ILE A 62 -8.82 -14.38 -6.86
C ILE A 62 -8.29 -13.39 -5.82
N GLN A 63 -7.04 -13.57 -5.41
CA GLN A 63 -6.35 -12.69 -4.49
C GLN A 63 -5.08 -12.15 -5.14
N LEU A 64 -4.92 -10.83 -5.06
CA LEU A 64 -3.74 -10.11 -5.52
C LEU A 64 -3.15 -9.37 -4.33
N GLU A 65 -1.92 -9.66 -3.98
CA GLU A 65 -1.16 -8.89 -2.99
C GLU A 65 -0.23 -7.91 -3.72
N GLU A 66 -0.29 -6.65 -3.34
CA GLU A 66 0.55 -5.59 -3.85
C GLU A 66 1.17 -4.78 -2.71
N ILE A 67 2.18 -3.98 -3.05
CA ILE A 67 2.96 -3.23 -2.07
C ILE A 67 3.17 -1.81 -2.56
N ILE A 68 2.93 -0.83 -1.69
CA ILE A 68 3.48 0.52 -1.84
C ILE A 68 4.62 0.73 -0.84
N CYS A 69 5.58 1.56 -1.19
CA CYS A 69 6.79 1.78 -0.40
C CYS A 69 7.08 3.26 -0.21
N ILE A 70 7.45 3.65 1.02
CA ILE A 70 8.01 4.97 1.34
C ILE A 70 9.43 4.72 1.87
N TYR A 71 10.45 5.29 1.22
CA TYR A 71 11.83 4.93 1.52
C TYR A 71 12.76 6.13 1.55
N ASP A 72 13.88 5.99 2.30
CA ASP A 72 14.97 6.97 2.31
C ASP A 72 15.63 7.02 0.93
N GLU A 73 15.63 8.19 0.29
CA GLU A 73 16.21 8.40 -1.05
C GLU A 73 17.70 8.06 -1.15
N MET A 74 18.41 8.08 -0.02
CA MET A 74 19.82 7.69 0.06
C MET A 74 20.02 6.17 0.08
N GLU A 75 18.93 5.39 0.16
CA GLU A 75 19.02 3.93 0.18
C GLU A 75 18.95 3.37 -1.25
N ASN A 76 19.99 2.66 -1.63
CA ASN A 76 20.14 2.12 -2.99
C ASN A 76 19.63 0.68 -3.16
N ARG A 77 19.09 0.06 -2.10
CA ARG A 77 18.54 -1.31 -2.13
C ARG A 77 17.08 -1.37 -2.56
N ILE A 78 16.43 -0.22 -2.66
CA ILE A 78 15.07 -0.14 -3.17
C ILE A 78 15.11 -0.09 -4.69
N VAL A 79 14.38 -1.03 -5.29
CA VAL A 79 14.10 -1.07 -6.73
C VAL A 79 12.65 -0.67 -6.93
N PRO A 80 12.34 0.57 -7.33
CA PRO A 80 10.97 1.09 -7.39
C PRO A 80 10.00 0.23 -8.22
N SER A 81 10.49 -0.42 -9.26
CA SER A 81 9.67 -1.31 -10.11
C SER A 81 9.18 -2.58 -9.43
N ASN A 82 9.69 -2.91 -8.24
CA ASN A 82 9.21 -4.05 -7.45
C ASN A 82 7.97 -3.71 -6.61
N TYR A 83 7.51 -2.46 -6.67
CA TYR A 83 6.36 -1.96 -5.91
C TYR A 83 5.32 -1.41 -6.87
N LEU A 84 4.06 -1.46 -6.48
CA LEU A 84 2.99 -0.76 -7.20
C LEU A 84 3.30 0.73 -7.31
N TYR A 85 3.80 1.31 -6.23
CA TYR A 85 4.33 2.66 -6.19
C TYR A 85 5.36 2.81 -5.07
N ALA A 86 6.42 3.57 -5.34
CA ALA A 86 7.48 3.82 -4.36
C ALA A 86 7.79 5.32 -4.29
N VAL A 87 7.73 5.87 -3.08
CA VAL A 87 7.96 7.30 -2.81
C VAL A 87 9.29 7.48 -2.09
N PRO A 88 10.28 8.10 -2.72
CA PRO A 88 11.51 8.48 -2.03
C PRO A 88 11.29 9.72 -1.17
N PHE A 89 11.98 9.82 -0.04
CA PHE A 89 12.06 11.07 0.73
C PHE A 89 13.41 11.23 1.41
N ASN A 90 13.77 12.47 1.66
CA ASN A 90 14.99 12.79 2.42
C ASN A 90 14.71 12.61 3.92
N ARG A 91 15.41 11.67 4.57
CA ARG A 91 15.20 11.34 5.98
C ARG A 91 15.48 12.52 6.92
N GLU A 92 16.45 13.37 6.61
CA GLU A 92 16.80 14.52 7.46
C GLU A 92 15.72 15.60 7.40
N GLU A 93 15.15 15.83 6.23
CA GLU A 93 14.06 16.77 6.03
C GLU A 93 12.70 16.21 6.47
N GLY A 94 12.48 14.91 6.29
CA GLY A 94 11.21 14.24 6.48
C GLY A 94 10.27 14.38 5.28
N ILE A 95 9.19 13.60 5.27
CA ILE A 95 8.12 13.63 4.27
C ILE A 95 6.94 14.46 4.78
N GLU A 96 6.28 15.23 3.92
CA GLU A 96 5.09 16.01 4.31
C GLU A 96 3.88 15.10 4.58
N GLU A 97 3.14 15.34 5.67
CA GLU A 97 1.90 14.61 5.98
C GLU A 97 0.92 14.65 4.80
N GLY A 98 0.76 15.79 4.14
CA GLY A 98 -0.13 15.94 3.00
C GLY A 98 0.25 15.06 1.80
N LEU A 99 1.54 14.76 1.60
CA LEU A 99 1.99 13.82 0.57
C LEU A 99 1.63 12.38 0.94
N VAL A 100 1.78 12.01 2.20
CA VAL A 100 1.38 10.69 2.71
C VAL A 100 -0.14 10.53 2.62
N ASP A 101 -0.91 11.54 3.01
CA ASP A 101 -2.37 11.54 2.86
C ASP A 101 -2.82 11.36 1.41
N ALA A 102 -2.15 12.06 0.47
CA ALA A 102 -2.44 11.91 -0.96
C ALA A 102 -2.11 10.49 -1.46
N LEU A 103 -0.99 9.92 -0.99
CA LEU A 103 -0.58 8.55 -1.32
C LEU A 103 -1.63 7.53 -0.88
N LEU A 104 -2.08 7.60 0.38
CA LEU A 104 -3.07 6.67 0.92
C LEU A 104 -4.46 6.86 0.30
N LYS A 105 -4.86 8.10 -0.03
CA LYS A 105 -6.09 8.36 -0.79
C LYS A 105 -6.03 7.75 -2.19
N GLN A 106 -4.90 7.92 -2.89
CA GLN A 106 -4.73 7.32 -4.21
C GLN A 106 -4.71 5.79 -4.14
N LEU A 107 -4.10 5.21 -3.10
CA LEU A 107 -4.16 3.77 -2.84
C LEU A 107 -5.60 3.27 -2.74
N ASN A 108 -6.44 3.94 -1.95
CA ASN A 108 -7.86 3.59 -1.81
C ASN A 108 -8.62 3.68 -3.15
N ILE A 109 -8.31 4.66 -3.99
CA ILE A 109 -8.90 4.78 -5.33
C ILE A 109 -8.48 3.61 -6.22
N VAL A 110 -7.20 3.23 -6.20
CA VAL A 110 -6.68 2.09 -6.97
C VAL A 110 -7.35 0.79 -6.54
N ILE A 111 -7.45 0.56 -5.24
CA ILE A 111 -8.10 -0.65 -4.69
C ILE A 111 -9.59 -0.69 -5.04
N ALA A 112 -10.29 0.43 -4.93
CA ALA A 112 -11.71 0.51 -5.31
C ALA A 112 -11.95 0.18 -6.80
N GLY A 113 -11.01 0.52 -7.67
CA GLY A 113 -11.08 0.21 -9.10
C GLY A 113 -10.58 -1.18 -9.49
N ALA A 114 -9.84 -1.85 -8.62
CA ALA A 114 -9.13 -3.08 -8.95
C ALA A 114 -10.05 -4.24 -9.34
N ALA A 115 -11.17 -4.42 -8.67
CA ALA A 115 -12.13 -5.48 -9.00
C ALA A 115 -12.65 -5.35 -10.43
N SER A 116 -12.91 -4.13 -10.90
CA SER A 116 -13.33 -3.87 -12.29
C SER A 116 -12.22 -4.17 -13.29
N GLN A 117 -10.98 -3.79 -12.98
CA GLN A 117 -9.82 -4.07 -13.81
C GLN A 117 -9.57 -5.58 -13.96
N ILE A 118 -9.66 -6.33 -12.86
CA ILE A 118 -9.50 -7.80 -12.86
C ILE A 118 -10.62 -8.45 -13.69
N ARG A 119 -11.89 -8.02 -13.53
CA ARG A 119 -13.00 -8.55 -14.33
C ARG A 119 -12.79 -8.29 -15.81
N ASN A 120 -12.36 -7.09 -16.20
CA ASN A 120 -12.10 -6.77 -17.61
C ASN A 120 -10.97 -7.64 -18.17
N PHE A 121 -9.90 -7.83 -17.40
CA PHE A 121 -8.81 -8.74 -17.77
C PHE A 121 -9.31 -10.18 -18.02
N LEU A 122 -10.15 -10.70 -17.13
CA LEU A 122 -10.69 -12.06 -17.25
C LEU A 122 -11.61 -12.24 -18.48
N LEU A 123 -12.19 -11.16 -18.98
CA LEU A 123 -13.05 -11.17 -20.17
C LEU A 123 -12.26 -10.95 -21.48
N ASP A 124 -11.04 -10.46 -21.40
CA ASP A 124 -10.20 -10.23 -22.59
C ASP A 124 -9.36 -11.47 -22.92
N ALA A 125 -9.75 -12.16 -23.99
CA ALA A 125 -9.04 -13.38 -24.45
C ALA A 125 -7.63 -13.09 -25.00
N ASN A 126 -7.25 -11.83 -25.21
CA ASN A 126 -5.93 -11.46 -25.76
C ASN A 126 -4.93 -11.09 -24.65
N GLU A 127 -5.37 -10.85 -23.43
CA GLU A 127 -4.50 -10.55 -22.30
C GLU A 127 -4.16 -11.83 -21.54
N ASN A 128 -2.88 -12.06 -21.35
CA ASN A 128 -2.37 -13.24 -20.64
C ASN A 128 -1.84 -12.93 -19.25
N GLU A 129 -1.55 -11.67 -18.96
CA GLU A 129 -1.00 -11.20 -17.70
C GLU A 129 -1.79 -9.99 -17.19
N PHE A 130 -2.02 -9.94 -15.89
CA PHE A 130 -2.66 -8.82 -15.20
C PHE A 130 -1.66 -8.11 -14.33
N GLU A 131 -1.60 -6.81 -14.46
CA GLU A 131 -0.82 -5.93 -13.61
C GLU A 131 -1.70 -4.77 -13.13
N LEU A 132 -1.78 -4.59 -11.82
CA LEU A 132 -2.49 -3.46 -11.25
C LEU A 132 -1.77 -2.15 -11.60
N GLN A 133 -2.52 -1.16 -12.04
CA GLN A 133 -1.93 0.09 -12.50
C GLN A 133 -2.04 1.19 -11.45
N TRP A 134 -0.93 1.87 -11.20
CA TRP A 134 -0.89 3.14 -10.48
C TRP A 134 -1.07 4.29 -11.47
N ASN A 135 -2.00 5.19 -11.18
CA ASN A 135 -2.22 6.35 -12.03
C ASN A 135 -1.51 7.60 -11.47
N GLU A 136 -0.37 7.91 -12.03
CA GLU A 136 0.46 9.05 -11.63
C GLU A 136 -0.24 10.40 -11.82
N VAL A 137 -1.06 10.54 -12.86
CA VAL A 137 -1.83 11.78 -13.12
C VAL A 137 -2.87 11.97 -12.01
N ASN A 138 -3.59 10.93 -11.65
CA ASN A 138 -4.56 11.00 -10.57
C ASN A 138 -3.90 11.28 -9.22
N PHE A 139 -2.74 10.71 -8.97
CA PHE A 139 -1.97 10.98 -7.75
C PHE A 139 -1.57 12.47 -7.66
N LYS A 140 -1.03 13.04 -8.73
CA LYS A 140 -0.72 14.47 -8.81
C LYS A 140 -1.95 15.34 -8.61
N ASN A 141 -3.06 15.01 -9.24
CA ASN A 141 -4.32 15.71 -9.08
C ASN A 141 -4.83 15.66 -7.63
N THR A 142 -4.65 14.53 -6.94
CA THR A 142 -4.99 14.38 -5.53
C THR A 142 -4.17 15.32 -4.66
N ILE A 143 -2.85 15.44 -4.90
CA ILE A 143 -1.97 16.38 -4.21
C ILE A 143 -2.44 17.83 -4.42
N GLU A 144 -2.69 18.22 -5.68
CA GLU A 144 -3.13 19.59 -5.99
C GLU A 144 -4.50 19.88 -5.37
N THR A 145 -5.44 18.95 -5.41
CA THR A 145 -6.75 19.10 -4.76
C THR A 145 -6.60 19.32 -3.25
N LEU A 146 -5.73 18.59 -2.57
CA LEU A 146 -5.48 18.79 -1.14
C LEU A 146 -4.90 20.18 -0.86
N LYS A 147 -4.00 20.67 -1.72
CA LYS A 147 -3.43 22.03 -1.60
C LYS A 147 -4.48 23.11 -1.83
N ASP A 148 -5.26 22.98 -2.90
CA ASP A 148 -6.28 23.97 -3.27
C ASP A 148 -7.41 24.07 -2.25
N THR A 149 -7.74 22.97 -1.60
CA THR A 149 -8.77 22.91 -0.55
C THR A 149 -8.23 23.25 0.85
N GLY A 150 -6.94 23.54 0.99
CA GLY A 150 -6.30 23.83 2.28
C GLY A 150 -6.15 22.61 3.21
N ASN A 151 -6.34 21.41 2.69
CA ASN A 151 -6.22 20.15 3.44
C ASN A 151 -4.83 19.49 3.32
N TYR A 152 -3.88 20.13 2.66
CA TYR A 152 -2.52 19.64 2.55
C TYR A 152 -1.68 20.06 3.76
N ALA A 153 -1.46 19.15 4.70
CA ALA A 153 -0.65 19.39 5.87
C ALA A 153 0.86 19.38 5.53
N ARG A 154 1.59 20.40 6.00
CA ARG A 154 3.04 20.56 5.75
C ARG A 154 3.91 20.09 6.91
N ASN A 155 3.32 19.50 7.95
CA ASN A 155 4.10 18.87 9.01
C ASN A 155 4.99 17.78 8.43
N ARG A 156 6.15 17.57 9.05
CA ARG A 156 7.13 16.60 8.56
C ARG A 156 7.10 15.34 9.41
N LEU A 157 7.02 14.21 8.72
CA LEU A 157 7.12 12.87 9.26
C LEU A 157 8.50 12.30 8.97
N THR A 158 9.03 11.49 9.88
CA THR A 158 10.32 10.80 9.68
C THR A 158 10.30 9.46 10.42
N PHE A 159 11.25 8.59 10.13
CA PHE A 159 11.45 7.39 10.92
C PHE A 159 12.08 7.74 12.26
N GLU A 160 11.52 7.26 13.37
CA GLU A 160 12.17 7.34 14.68
C GLU A 160 13.38 6.39 14.74
N GLU A 161 14.42 6.79 15.46
CA GLU A 161 15.66 5.99 15.53
C GLU A 161 15.62 4.84 16.55
N GLN A 162 14.62 4.81 17.45
CA GLN A 162 14.55 3.86 18.56
C GLN A 162 13.65 2.65 18.27
N ASP A 163 14.20 1.47 18.47
CA ASP A 163 13.57 0.14 18.61
C ASP A 163 12.37 -0.18 17.69
N LYS A 164 12.57 -0.05 16.40
CA LYS A 164 11.54 -0.21 15.38
C LYS A 164 11.07 -1.65 15.15
N GLN A 165 11.81 -2.65 15.62
CA GLN A 165 11.34 -4.04 15.64
C GLN A 165 10.21 -4.26 16.65
N SER A 166 10.26 -3.60 17.81
CA SER A 166 9.25 -3.76 18.85
C SER A 166 7.89 -3.18 18.50
N LEU A 167 7.85 -2.07 17.71
CA LEU A 167 6.59 -1.46 17.29
C LEU A 167 5.84 -2.29 16.25
N VAL A 168 6.57 -2.88 15.30
CA VAL A 168 5.95 -3.77 14.28
C VAL A 168 5.45 -5.06 14.91
N GLU A 169 6.14 -5.59 15.92
CA GLU A 169 5.68 -6.75 16.68
C GLU A 169 4.49 -6.42 17.59
N GLN A 170 4.47 -5.26 18.25
CA GLN A 170 3.31 -4.79 19.02
C GLN A 170 2.07 -4.63 18.16
N PHE A 171 2.19 -4.06 16.94
CA PHE A 171 1.07 -3.92 16.02
C PHE A 171 0.57 -5.26 15.49
N LYS A 172 1.43 -6.29 15.40
CA LYS A 172 1.02 -7.65 15.06
C LYS A 172 0.22 -8.32 16.16
N GLU A 173 0.59 -8.12 17.43
CA GLU A 173 -0.15 -8.68 18.56
C GLU A 173 -1.54 -8.08 18.69
N ASP A 174 -1.68 -6.76 18.59
CA ASP A 174 -2.98 -6.06 18.67
C ASP A 174 -3.93 -6.40 17.51
N THR A 175 -3.40 -6.81 16.35
CA THR A 175 -4.22 -7.18 15.18
C THR A 175 -4.59 -8.67 15.16
N TYR A 176 -3.86 -9.53 15.90
CA TYR A 176 -4.07 -10.98 15.90
C TYR A 176 -5.08 -11.47 16.94
N ASP A 177 -5.44 -10.63 17.92
CA ASP A 177 -6.36 -11.01 19.01
C ASP A 177 -7.85 -11.00 18.62
N GLY A 178 -8.18 -10.85 17.34
CA GLY A 178 -9.55 -10.76 16.85
C GLY A 178 -9.96 -11.73 15.74
N VAL A 179 -9.11 -12.62 15.26
CA VAL A 179 -9.48 -13.59 14.21
C VAL A 179 -9.33 -15.02 14.74
N GLU A 180 -10.38 -15.51 15.38
CA GLU A 180 -10.54 -16.96 15.57
C GLU A 180 -10.60 -17.63 14.20
N ARG A 181 -9.73 -18.61 14.00
CA ARG A 181 -9.77 -19.52 12.85
C ARG A 181 -11.03 -20.40 13.00
N ILE A 182 -11.92 -20.26 12.05
CA ILE A 182 -12.91 -21.29 11.75
C ILE A 182 -12.39 -22.08 10.55
#